data_896c8f33d391f171537fee7d3f481cf8
#
_entry.id   896c8f33d391f171537fee7d3f481cf8
#
_cell.length_a   1.000
_cell.length_b   1.000
_cell.length_c   1.000
_cell.angle_alpha   90.00
_cell.angle_beta   90.00
_cell.angle_gamma   90.00
#
_symmetry.space_group_name_H-M   'P 1'
#
loop_
_entity.id
_entity.type
_entity.pdbx_description
1 polymer ?
#
loop_
_entity_poly.entity_id
_entity_poly.type
_entity_poly.pdbx_seq_one_letter_code
_entity_poly.pdbx_strand_id
1 'polypeptide(L)'
;MASNFKILIHRNDENLHVKLLGDLDGSSAWELIDGLKKQCHGINRIFIHTNSLEQVHPFGREVCKRYLSPSLGKSIRIVFTGEKASELAPETEKDKGMKFGTSNII
;
A
#
# COMPACT_ATOMS: atom_id res chain seq x y z
N MET A 1 8.04 -13.89 -11.28
CA MET A 1 6.93 -13.89 -10.31
C MET A 1 7.42 -14.36 -8.96
N ALA A 2 7.10 -13.62 -7.92
CA ALA A 2 7.54 -13.99 -6.57
C ALA A 2 6.63 -15.09 -6.02
N SER A 3 7.19 -16.28 -5.80
CA SER A 3 6.41 -17.42 -5.35
C SER A 3 6.12 -17.40 -3.85
N ASN A 4 6.84 -16.55 -3.10
CA ASN A 4 6.67 -16.46 -1.65
C ASN A 4 5.79 -15.30 -1.21
N PHE A 5 5.22 -14.57 -2.16
CA PHE A 5 4.40 -13.41 -1.82
C PHE A 5 3.04 -13.86 -1.30
N LYS A 6 2.63 -13.27 -0.18
CA LYS A 6 1.33 -13.57 0.43
C LYS A 6 0.69 -12.30 0.93
N ILE A 7 -0.63 -12.30 0.93
CA ILE A 7 -1.42 -11.17 1.42
C ILE A 7 -2.38 -11.72 2.47
N LEU A 8 -2.33 -11.14 3.66
CA LEU A 8 -3.28 -11.46 4.72
C LEU A 8 -4.15 -10.25 4.95
N ILE A 9 -5.46 -10.43 4.87
CA ILE A 9 -6.41 -9.32 4.97
C ILE A 9 -7.32 -9.55 6.15
N HIS A 10 -7.46 -8.51 6.97
CA HIS A 10 -8.35 -8.52 8.12
C HIS A 10 -9.20 -7.26 8.10
N ARG A 11 -10.52 -7.44 8.09
CA ARG A 11 -11.44 -6.32 8.09
C ARG A 11 -11.89 -6.01 9.50
N ASN A 12 -11.89 -4.73 9.85
CA ASN A 12 -12.32 -4.26 11.16
C ASN A 12 -13.19 -3.03 10.95
N ASP A 13 -14.52 -3.23 10.94
CA ASP A 13 -15.49 -2.19 10.65
C ASP A 13 -15.23 -1.60 9.27
N GLU A 14 -14.88 -0.31 9.20
CA GLU A 14 -14.62 0.36 7.93
C GLU A 14 -13.14 0.38 7.58
N ASN A 15 -12.33 -0.31 8.36
CA ASN A 15 -10.88 -0.37 8.15
C ASN A 15 -10.50 -1.74 7.63
N LEU A 16 -9.53 -1.75 6.74
CA LEU A 16 -8.98 -2.99 6.22
C LEU A 16 -7.50 -3.02 6.56
N HIS A 17 -7.08 -4.09 7.22
CA HIS A 17 -5.67 -4.29 7.55
C HIS A 17 -5.10 -5.34 6.63
N VAL A 18 -4.04 -4.99 5.94
CA VAL A 18 -3.43 -5.83 4.93
C VAL A 18 -1.97 -6.06 5.29
N LYS A 19 -1.60 -7.31 5.51
CA LYS A 19 -0.23 -7.65 5.82
C LYS A 19 0.39 -8.30 4.58
N LEU A 20 1.54 -7.75 4.15
CA LEU A 20 2.25 -8.26 2.99
C LEU A 20 3.46 -9.05 3.45
N LEU A 21 3.65 -10.23 2.87
CA LEU A 21 4.76 -11.10 3.23
C LEU A 21 5.53 -11.49 1.98
N GLY A 22 6.85 -11.65 2.13
CA GLY A 22 7.70 -12.12 1.06
C GLY A 22 8.20 -11.02 0.17
N ASP A 23 8.31 -11.30 -1.12
CA ASP A 23 8.90 -10.38 -2.09
C ASP A 23 7.81 -9.76 -2.93
N LEU A 24 7.87 -8.45 -3.08
CA LEU A 24 6.89 -7.69 -3.86
C LEU A 24 7.49 -7.34 -5.22
N ASP A 25 7.05 -8.03 -6.27
CA ASP A 25 7.44 -7.71 -7.63
C ASP A 25 6.24 -7.13 -8.38
N GLY A 26 6.39 -6.93 -9.70
CA GLY A 26 5.32 -6.32 -10.49
C GLY A 26 4.03 -7.14 -10.45
N SER A 27 4.16 -8.45 -10.63
CA SER A 27 2.99 -9.34 -10.59
C SER A 27 2.32 -9.32 -9.22
N SER A 28 3.14 -9.34 -8.17
CA SER A 28 2.63 -9.32 -6.80
C SER A 28 1.88 -8.03 -6.51
N ALA A 29 2.41 -6.92 -7.00
CA ALA A 29 1.76 -5.62 -6.80
C ALA A 29 0.39 -5.59 -7.47
N TRP A 30 0.27 -6.14 -8.68
CA TRP A 30 -1.02 -6.20 -9.34
C TRP A 30 -1.97 -7.16 -8.62
N GLU A 31 -1.44 -8.25 -8.10
CA GLU A 31 -2.24 -9.18 -7.28
C GLU A 31 -2.80 -8.47 -6.06
N LEU A 32 -1.98 -7.64 -5.42
CA LEU A 32 -2.42 -6.85 -4.28
C LEU A 32 -3.55 -5.90 -4.67
N ILE A 33 -3.37 -5.18 -5.77
CA ILE A 33 -4.38 -4.23 -6.23
C ILE A 33 -5.70 -4.94 -6.52
N ASP A 34 -5.64 -6.06 -7.24
CA ASP A 34 -6.84 -6.82 -7.57
C ASP A 34 -7.53 -7.33 -6.32
N GLY A 35 -6.76 -7.84 -5.37
CA GLY A 35 -7.32 -8.35 -4.13
C GLY A 35 -8.02 -7.26 -3.32
N LEU A 36 -7.41 -6.08 -3.26
CA LEU A 36 -8.00 -4.97 -2.52
C LEU A 36 -9.25 -4.45 -3.20
N LYS A 37 -9.27 -4.42 -4.52
CA LYS A 37 -10.47 -3.98 -5.24
C LYS A 37 -11.67 -4.85 -4.91
N LYS A 38 -11.45 -6.13 -4.69
CA LYS A 38 -12.53 -7.05 -4.33
C LYS A 38 -12.96 -6.90 -2.88
N GLN A 39 -12.10 -6.38 -2.02
CA GLN A 39 -12.37 -6.32 -0.58
C GLN A 39 -12.69 -4.93 -0.06
N CYS A 40 -12.61 -3.90 -0.90
CA CYS A 40 -12.69 -2.53 -0.41
C CYS A 40 -14.12 -2.01 -0.27
N HIS A 41 -15.12 -2.84 -0.48
CA HIS A 41 -16.51 -2.42 -0.40
C HIS A 41 -16.85 -1.95 1.02
N GLY A 42 -17.27 -0.70 1.15
CA GLY A 42 -17.61 -0.14 2.45
C GLY A 42 -16.40 0.19 3.32
N ILE A 43 -15.23 0.20 2.74
CA ILE A 43 -14.00 0.50 3.47
C ILE A 43 -13.64 1.96 3.28
N ASN A 44 -13.30 2.63 4.38
CA ASN A 44 -12.85 4.02 4.36
C ASN A 44 -11.35 4.13 4.43
N ARG A 45 -10.68 3.16 5.06
CA ARG A 45 -9.24 3.25 5.30
C ARG A 45 -8.61 1.88 5.15
N ILE A 46 -7.47 1.85 4.48
CA ILE A 46 -6.70 0.61 4.31
C ILE A 46 -5.32 0.82 4.91
N PHE A 47 -4.94 -0.07 5.83
CA PHE A 47 -3.60 -0.05 6.44
C PHE A 47 -2.80 -1.18 5.80
N ILE A 48 -1.72 -0.82 5.12
CA ILE A 48 -0.86 -1.81 4.48
C ILE A 48 0.41 -1.93 5.30
N HIS A 49 0.59 -3.09 5.93
CA HIS A 49 1.70 -3.36 6.84
C HIS A 49 2.82 -4.05 6.08
N THR A 50 3.99 -3.43 6.07
CA THR A 50 5.11 -3.88 5.26
C THR A 50 6.23 -4.55 6.04
N ASN A 51 6.07 -4.73 7.36
CA ASN A 51 7.16 -5.28 8.18
C ASN A 51 7.57 -6.68 7.77
N SER A 52 6.67 -7.44 7.17
CA SER A 52 6.96 -8.83 6.78
C SER A 52 7.41 -8.95 5.33
N LEU A 53 7.52 -7.84 4.61
CA LEU A 53 8.10 -7.88 3.27
C LEU A 53 9.60 -8.05 3.38
N GLU A 54 10.16 -8.94 2.56
CA GLU A 54 11.59 -9.17 2.52
C GLU A 54 12.27 -8.29 1.49
N GLN A 55 11.71 -8.24 0.29
CA GLN A 55 12.26 -7.43 -0.78
C GLN A 55 11.17 -6.70 -1.52
N VAL A 56 11.50 -5.49 -1.97
CA VAL A 56 10.61 -4.72 -2.83
C VAL A 56 11.36 -4.47 -4.13
N HIS A 57 10.92 -5.12 -5.20
CA HIS A 57 11.55 -4.96 -6.50
C HIS A 57 11.09 -3.65 -7.12
N PRO A 58 11.94 -3.01 -7.94
CA PRO A 58 11.58 -1.70 -8.52
C PRO A 58 10.25 -1.69 -9.27
N PHE A 59 9.94 -2.77 -9.98
CA PHE A 59 8.69 -2.85 -10.72
C PHE A 59 7.49 -2.91 -9.77
N GLY A 60 7.61 -3.70 -8.70
CA GLY A 60 6.54 -3.77 -7.70
C GLY A 60 6.31 -2.44 -7.03
N ARG A 61 7.40 -1.76 -6.68
CA ARG A 61 7.31 -0.44 -6.09
C ARG A 61 6.61 0.54 -7.02
N GLU A 62 6.98 0.50 -8.30
CA GLU A 62 6.41 1.41 -9.28
C GLU A 62 4.92 1.20 -9.46
N VAL A 63 4.50 -0.05 -9.53
CA VAL A 63 3.08 -0.37 -9.66
C VAL A 63 2.29 0.15 -8.46
N CYS A 64 2.82 -0.07 -7.26
CA CYS A 64 2.13 0.40 -6.06
C CYS A 64 2.04 1.91 -6.03
N LYS A 65 3.13 2.60 -6.34
CA LYS A 65 3.14 4.06 -6.30
C LYS A 65 2.19 4.69 -7.31
N ARG A 66 2.09 4.08 -8.49
CA ARG A 66 1.32 4.68 -9.57
C ARG A 66 -0.14 4.27 -9.60
N TYR A 67 -0.42 3.01 -9.26
CA TYR A 67 -1.73 2.46 -9.57
C TYR A 67 -2.55 2.05 -8.37
N LEU A 68 -1.96 1.92 -7.19
CA LEU A 68 -2.70 1.44 -6.04
C LEU A 68 -3.83 2.40 -5.67
N SER A 69 -3.49 3.65 -5.43
CA SER A 69 -4.48 4.62 -5.00
C SER A 69 -5.53 4.90 -6.09
N PRO A 70 -5.12 5.14 -7.35
CA PRO A 70 -6.15 5.37 -8.39
C PRO A 70 -7.07 4.18 -8.60
N SER A 71 -6.57 2.96 -8.41
CA SER A 71 -7.38 1.77 -8.63
C SER A 71 -8.45 1.60 -7.57
N LEU A 72 -8.22 2.08 -6.36
CA LEU A 72 -9.14 1.90 -5.26
C LEU A 72 -10.10 3.07 -5.07
N GLY A 73 -9.79 4.22 -5.66
CA GLY A 73 -10.68 5.37 -5.59
C GLY A 73 -10.26 6.38 -4.55
N LYS A 74 -10.79 7.59 -4.70
CA LYS A 74 -10.38 8.72 -3.86
C LYS A 74 -11.00 8.71 -2.48
N SER A 75 -12.09 7.97 -2.30
CA SER A 75 -12.78 7.94 -1.03
C SER A 75 -12.09 7.05 0.00
N ILE A 76 -11.12 6.26 -0.43
CA ILE A 76 -10.40 5.35 0.46
C ILE A 76 -9.03 5.91 0.76
N ARG A 77 -8.72 6.03 2.05
CA ARG A 77 -7.40 6.46 2.48
C ARG A 77 -6.51 5.24 2.67
N ILE A 78 -5.33 5.29 2.07
CA ILE A 78 -4.37 4.19 2.16
C ILE A 78 -3.20 4.65 3.01
N VAL A 79 -2.91 3.88 4.08
CA VAL A 79 -1.84 4.18 5.02
C VAL A 79 -0.85 3.02 4.98
N PHE A 80 0.41 3.34 4.73
CA PHE A 80 1.46 2.33 4.75
C PHE A 80 2.19 2.38 6.09
N THR A 81 2.44 1.21 6.66
CA THR A 81 3.18 1.12 7.92
C THR A 81 4.37 0.18 7.74
N GLY A 82 5.37 0.31 8.61
CA GLY A 82 6.52 -0.59 8.60
C GLY A 82 7.72 0.02 7.91
N GLU A 83 8.81 -0.75 7.90
CA GLU A 83 10.09 -0.26 7.43
C GLU A 83 10.09 0.11 5.95
N LYS A 84 9.29 -0.57 5.16
CA LYS A 84 9.27 -0.35 3.72
C LYS A 84 8.12 0.55 3.27
N ALA A 85 7.45 1.18 4.23
CA ALA A 85 6.31 2.04 3.90
C ALA A 85 6.70 3.17 2.97
N SER A 86 7.85 3.80 3.21
CA SER A 86 8.28 4.94 2.39
C SER A 86 8.58 4.53 0.95
N GLU A 87 8.90 3.27 0.72
CA GLU A 87 9.17 2.80 -0.63
C GLU A 87 7.91 2.63 -1.46
N LEU A 88 6.77 2.41 -0.80
CA LEU A 88 5.54 2.10 -1.50
C LEU A 88 4.57 3.27 -1.53
N ALA A 89 4.68 4.21 -0.60
CA ALA A 89 3.77 5.33 -0.50
C ALA A 89 3.93 6.28 -1.69
N PRO A 90 2.83 6.88 -2.16
CA PRO A 90 2.93 7.86 -3.24
C PRO A 90 3.79 9.05 -2.85
N GLU A 91 4.39 9.67 -3.84
CA GLU A 91 5.29 10.80 -3.61
C GLU A 91 4.59 11.93 -2.87
N THR A 92 3.34 12.20 -3.22
CA THR A 92 2.61 13.30 -2.58
C THR A 92 2.41 13.05 -1.10
N GLU A 93 2.22 11.80 -0.69
CA GLU A 93 2.05 11.49 0.71
C GLU A 93 3.37 11.60 1.46
N LYS A 94 4.46 11.25 0.81
CA LYS A 94 5.79 11.41 1.40
C LYS A 94 6.08 12.89 1.64
N ASP A 95 5.74 13.72 0.68
CA ASP A 95 5.96 15.16 0.82
C ASP A 95 5.17 15.73 1.99
N LYS A 96 3.95 15.29 2.14
CA LYS A 96 3.12 15.75 3.25
C LYS A 96 3.72 15.35 4.59
N GLY A 97 4.27 14.16 4.65
CA GLY A 97 4.85 13.67 5.89
C GLY A 97 6.11 14.39 6.28
N MET A 98 6.78 15.04 5.34
CA MET A 98 8.07 15.67 5.58
C MET A 98 7.97 17.11 6.03
N LYS A 99 6.88 17.70 5.87
CA LYS A 99 6.84 19.12 6.14
C LYS A 99 6.68 19.40 7.62
N PHE A 100 7.26 19.75 6.79
CA PHE A 100 7.25 20.30 7.18
C PHE A 100 7.29 20.78 7.52
N GLY A 101 7.46 20.79 7.61
CA GLY A 101 7.35 21.35 7.55
C GLY A 101 6.95 21.81 7.01
N THR A 102 6.56 21.87 6.75
CA THR A 102 6.13 22.29 6.21
C THR A 102 5.53 22.41 5.99
N SER A 103 5.19 22.24 5.96
CA SER A 103 4.61 22.25 5.55
C SER A 103 4.09 22.30 5.52
N ASN A 104 3.82 22.23 5.61
CA ASN A 104 3.34 22.11 5.45
C ASN A 104 3.06 22.36 5.40
N ILE A 105 2.84 22.34 5.51
CA ILE A 105 2.60 22.50 5.30
C ILE A 105 2.43 22.84 5.12
N ILE A 106 2.20 22.70 5.07
CA ILE A 106 2.10 23.00 4.78
C ILE A 106 1.88 23.15 4.73
#